data_55a5e235d1aa9ff7fd66c55a1c6cad8f
#
_entry.id   55a5e235d1aa9ff7fd66c55a1c6cad8f
#
_cell.length_a   1.000
_cell.length_b   1.000
_cell.length_c   1.000
_cell.angle_alpha   90.00
_cell.angle_beta   90.00
_cell.angle_gamma   90.00
#
_symmetry.space_group_name_H-M   'P 1'
#
loop_
_entity.id
_entity.type
_entity.pdbx_description
1 polymer ?
#
loop_
_entity_poly.entity_id
_entity_poly.type
_entity_poly.pdbx_seq_one_letter_code
_entity_poly.pdbx_strand_id
1 'polypeptide(L)'
;MRRDVYQTICFSLSLTLAVSLFQSWLHFQLRTELYSLPSFPSWFLIVNPIALITSILLLTYYQYKAYRVTFLTGVVATLTTFGSLLYLVLARLYPSLGQHPDTVIFLGVMTNLTYALSLWVSRASERLWLKRTGIALFFIYLGHLATLVWFVNTPPYPPNATLDLIRQWLSLADRVIPVLLLVNFMDEYRQVSPGSERTASSNKWLLAKGILALLAVCSLVVGLQLVGENYGQTHLSNKEITLAQPFDEGHYVNSQGDTLFYRLLKPLDYNPQKKYPLVVGLPFSCRSDNTRQIEACPISAWLATQENRRNYPAFVFVPRCPPYTGWGGVANTPSVAPLAIEAIVALDNLYSIDPRRRYVSGVSRGGYGSWHMIGAHPELFAAAIPVCGEGDPAQASKMTSVSVWAFHGAKDKNVPVSGSRDMIAALRKMGASPQYTEYPDAAHSIWEEVVKTPGLLDWLFAQKQGNPPQNSKS
;
A
#
# COMPACT_ATOMS: atom_id res chain seq x y z
N MET A 1 30.02 7.28 35.92
CA MET A 1 30.03 7.13 34.46
C MET A 1 30.93 8.20 33.89
N ARG A 2 31.71 7.90 32.85
CA ARG A 2 32.68 8.83 32.26
C ARG A 2 31.97 9.92 31.44
N ARG A 3 32.60 11.09 31.31
CA ARG A 3 32.03 12.25 30.61
C ARG A 3 31.79 12.00 29.12
N ASP A 4 32.70 11.24 28.46
CA ASP A 4 32.58 10.84 27.06
C ASP A 4 31.35 9.98 26.76
N VAL A 5 30.92 9.15 27.71
CA VAL A 5 29.71 8.32 27.61
C VAL A 5 28.47 9.19 27.64
N TYR A 6 28.40 10.17 28.58
CA TYR A 6 27.27 11.10 28.60
C TYR A 6 27.17 11.93 27.32
N GLN A 7 28.34 12.41 26.81
CA GLN A 7 28.37 13.11 25.52
C GLN A 7 27.83 12.22 24.38
N THR A 8 28.20 10.94 24.36
CA THR A 8 27.73 10.03 23.33
C THR A 8 26.23 9.75 23.46
N ILE A 9 25.71 9.62 24.67
CA ILE A 9 24.27 9.48 24.91
C ILE A 9 23.52 10.75 24.46
N CYS A 10 23.98 11.92 24.84
CA CYS A 10 23.38 13.18 24.41
C CYS A 10 23.40 13.33 22.89
N PHE A 11 24.53 13.02 22.26
CA PHE A 11 24.65 13.03 20.79
C PHE A 11 23.66 12.06 20.13
N SER A 12 23.59 10.80 20.63
CA SER A 12 22.69 9.77 20.11
C SER A 12 21.21 10.18 20.24
N LEU A 13 20.81 10.73 21.41
CA LEU A 13 19.46 11.24 21.64
C LEU A 13 19.11 12.42 20.74
N SER A 14 20.04 13.35 20.54
CA SER A 14 19.83 14.51 19.65
C SER A 14 19.61 14.03 18.20
N LEU A 15 20.39 13.04 17.79
CA LEU A 15 20.27 12.47 16.45
C LEU A 15 18.98 11.65 16.28
N THR A 16 18.63 10.84 17.28
CA THR A 16 17.35 10.11 17.30
C THR A 16 16.17 11.09 17.21
N LEU A 17 16.23 12.20 17.94
CA LEU A 17 15.20 13.25 17.87
C LEU A 17 15.09 13.83 16.46
N ALA A 18 16.22 14.23 15.86
CA ALA A 18 16.23 14.81 14.51
C ALA A 18 15.65 13.83 13.46
N VAL A 19 16.10 12.58 13.50
CA VAL A 19 15.61 11.52 12.59
C VAL A 19 14.15 11.21 12.84
N SER A 20 13.71 11.17 14.10
CA SER A 20 12.30 10.93 14.45
C SER A 20 11.38 12.06 13.99
N LEU A 21 11.80 13.32 14.08
CA LEU A 21 11.05 14.46 13.55
C LEU A 21 10.99 14.43 12.03
N PHE A 22 12.08 14.11 11.36
CA PHE A 22 12.09 13.90 9.92
C PHE A 22 11.18 12.74 9.49
N GLN A 23 11.18 11.65 10.25
CA GLN A 23 10.24 10.53 10.05
C GLN A 23 8.77 10.97 10.21
N SER A 24 8.46 11.81 11.21
CA SER A 24 7.12 12.37 11.38
C SER A 24 6.71 13.22 10.18
N TRP A 25 7.62 14.04 9.69
CA TRP A 25 7.38 14.85 8.49
C TRP A 25 7.13 13.98 7.26
N LEU A 26 7.93 12.91 7.05
CA LEU A 26 7.68 11.94 5.97
C LEU A 26 6.28 11.28 6.09
N HIS A 27 5.90 10.83 7.28
CA HIS A 27 4.58 10.25 7.50
C HIS A 27 3.44 11.25 7.25
N PHE A 28 3.64 12.52 7.63
CA PHE A 28 2.65 13.57 7.37
C PHE A 28 2.51 13.84 5.86
N GLN A 29 3.62 13.92 5.13
CA GLN A 29 3.63 14.19 3.69
C GLN A 29 3.15 13.00 2.86
N LEU A 30 3.60 11.78 3.20
CA LEU A 30 3.43 10.59 2.37
C LEU A 30 2.27 9.70 2.85
N ARG A 31 1.81 9.89 4.08
CA ARG A 31 0.71 9.12 4.69
C ARG A 31 0.91 7.60 4.48
N THR A 32 -0.14 6.91 4.04
CA THR A 32 -0.14 5.47 3.76
C THR A 32 0.70 5.08 2.54
N GLU A 33 0.94 6.03 1.63
CA GLU A 33 1.77 5.79 0.44
C GLU A 33 3.23 5.51 0.79
N LEU A 34 3.72 6.04 1.93
CA LEU A 34 5.08 5.78 2.41
C LEU A 34 5.44 4.28 2.38
N TYR A 35 4.51 3.43 2.80
CA TYR A 35 4.74 1.99 2.90
C TYR A 35 4.79 1.27 1.55
N SER A 36 4.24 1.87 0.49
CA SER A 36 4.20 1.32 -0.86
C SER A 36 5.41 1.70 -1.72
N LEU A 37 6.20 2.70 -1.28
CA LEU A 37 7.33 3.21 -2.05
C LEU A 37 8.48 2.20 -2.12
N PRO A 38 9.15 2.07 -3.29
CA PRO A 38 10.24 1.11 -3.50
C PRO A 38 11.40 1.25 -2.52
N SER A 39 11.79 2.49 -2.17
CA SER A 39 12.91 2.77 -1.26
C SER A 39 12.55 2.65 0.23
N PHE A 40 11.27 2.44 0.58
CA PHE A 40 10.85 2.34 1.99
C PHE A 40 11.58 1.25 2.79
N PRO A 41 11.76 0.00 2.29
CA PRO A 41 12.50 -1.02 3.03
C PRO A 41 13.94 -0.60 3.34
N SER A 42 14.63 0.02 2.38
CA SER A 42 16.01 0.50 2.56
C SER A 42 16.08 1.60 3.62
N TRP A 43 15.17 2.57 3.55
CA TRP A 43 15.07 3.63 4.54
C TRP A 43 14.81 3.09 5.95
N PHE A 44 13.87 2.15 6.06
CA PHE A 44 13.53 1.50 7.31
C PHE A 44 14.73 0.78 7.96
N LEU A 45 15.55 0.07 7.16
CA LEU A 45 16.75 -0.61 7.62
C LEU A 45 17.87 0.35 8.06
N ILE A 46 17.89 1.59 7.58
CA ILE A 46 18.87 2.61 7.95
C ILE A 46 18.46 3.34 9.24
N VAL A 47 17.19 3.64 9.40
CA VAL A 47 16.67 4.43 10.54
C VAL A 47 16.69 3.65 11.86
N ASN A 48 16.27 2.38 11.83
CA ASN A 48 16.08 1.59 13.04
C ASN A 48 17.38 1.31 13.83
N PRO A 49 18.56 1.08 13.22
CA PRO A 49 19.82 0.96 13.95
C PRO A 49 20.15 2.18 14.83
N ILE A 50 19.75 3.40 14.44
CA ILE A 50 19.97 4.60 15.25
C ILE A 50 19.22 4.49 16.59
N ALA A 51 17.94 4.11 16.52
CA ALA A 51 17.12 3.90 17.71
C ALA A 51 17.64 2.72 18.57
N LEU A 52 18.11 1.63 17.94
CA LEU A 52 18.69 0.49 18.64
C LEU A 52 19.95 0.86 19.39
N ILE A 53 20.89 1.55 18.75
CA ILE A 53 22.12 2.03 19.40
C ILE A 53 21.78 2.94 20.58
N THR A 54 20.81 3.87 20.40
CA THR A 54 20.35 4.75 21.47
C THR A 54 19.77 3.96 22.64
N SER A 55 18.92 2.96 22.37
CA SER A 55 18.38 2.07 23.40
C SER A 55 19.48 1.33 24.17
N ILE A 56 20.47 0.79 23.48
CA ILE A 56 21.63 0.11 24.12
C ILE A 56 22.40 1.07 25.03
N LEU A 57 22.62 2.30 24.60
CA LEU A 57 23.28 3.33 25.41
C LEU A 57 22.47 3.66 26.68
N LEU A 58 21.14 3.77 26.56
CA LEU A 58 20.24 3.97 27.70
C LEU A 58 20.29 2.77 28.68
N LEU A 59 20.25 1.56 28.17
CA LEU A 59 20.36 0.34 29.00
C LEU A 59 21.70 0.29 29.74
N THR A 60 22.80 0.65 29.08
CA THR A 60 24.12 0.76 29.71
C THR A 60 24.11 1.76 30.88
N TYR A 61 23.41 2.88 30.71
CA TYR A 61 23.24 3.88 31.79
C TYR A 61 22.43 3.30 32.94
N TYR A 62 21.29 2.61 32.69
CA TYR A 62 20.46 2.02 33.75
C TYR A 62 21.22 0.94 34.53
N GLN A 63 22.01 0.15 33.85
CA GLN A 63 22.87 -0.84 34.47
C GLN A 63 23.91 -0.16 35.39
N TYR A 64 24.58 0.90 34.90
CA TYR A 64 25.56 1.65 35.67
C TYR A 64 24.96 2.30 36.93
N LYS A 65 23.76 2.83 36.85
CA LYS A 65 23.02 3.43 37.97
C LYS A 65 22.36 2.41 38.89
N ALA A 66 22.47 1.12 38.59
CA ALA A 66 21.81 0.02 39.31
C ALA A 66 20.26 0.14 39.32
N TYR A 67 19.66 0.72 38.29
CA TYR A 67 18.21 0.77 38.10
C TYR A 67 17.72 -0.56 37.50
N ARG A 68 17.79 -1.64 38.31
CA ARG A 68 17.59 -3.03 37.87
C ARG A 68 16.22 -3.25 37.18
N VAL A 69 15.16 -2.73 37.75
CA VAL A 69 13.79 -2.88 37.19
C VAL A 69 13.69 -2.20 35.84
N THR A 70 14.14 -0.93 35.75
CA THR A 70 14.13 -0.15 34.50
C THR A 70 15.05 -0.77 33.44
N PHE A 71 16.17 -1.34 33.85
CA PHE A 71 17.06 -2.08 32.94
C PHE A 71 16.36 -3.29 32.34
N LEU A 72 15.77 -4.17 33.18
CA LEU A 72 15.11 -5.39 32.71
C LEU A 72 13.89 -5.08 31.81
N THR A 73 13.02 -4.19 32.24
CA THR A 73 11.86 -3.77 31.44
C THR A 73 12.27 -3.10 30.14
N GLY A 74 13.34 -2.28 30.18
CA GLY A 74 13.90 -1.66 28.99
C GLY A 74 14.51 -2.68 28.01
N VAL A 75 15.17 -3.74 28.49
CA VAL A 75 15.66 -4.84 27.65
C VAL A 75 14.49 -5.51 26.93
N VAL A 76 13.44 -5.86 27.67
CA VAL A 76 12.24 -6.51 27.11
C VAL A 76 11.57 -5.59 26.07
N ALA A 77 11.36 -4.32 26.41
CA ALA A 77 10.75 -3.35 25.50
C ALA A 77 11.58 -3.16 24.22
N THR A 78 12.92 -3.11 24.35
CA THR A 78 13.82 -3.02 23.19
C THR A 78 13.71 -4.26 22.30
N LEU A 79 13.79 -5.45 22.88
CA LEU A 79 13.71 -6.71 22.13
C LEU A 79 12.37 -6.89 21.42
N THR A 80 11.26 -6.57 22.12
CA THR A 80 9.92 -6.68 21.51
C THR A 80 9.71 -5.64 20.40
N THR A 81 10.17 -4.41 20.58
CA THR A 81 10.08 -3.36 19.56
C THR A 81 10.83 -3.79 18.29
N PHE A 82 12.09 -4.19 18.42
CA PHE A 82 12.88 -4.63 17.26
C PHE A 82 12.42 -5.96 16.68
N GLY A 83 11.96 -6.89 17.52
CA GLY A 83 11.32 -8.13 17.07
C GLY A 83 10.05 -7.86 16.25
N SER A 84 9.22 -6.94 16.68
CA SER A 84 8.01 -6.51 15.95
C SER A 84 8.35 -5.88 14.60
N LEU A 85 9.36 -5.02 14.57
CA LEU A 85 9.83 -4.39 13.33
C LEU A 85 10.39 -5.43 12.35
N LEU A 86 11.17 -6.39 12.83
CA LEU A 86 11.70 -7.49 12.02
C LEU A 86 10.56 -8.37 11.48
N TYR A 87 9.57 -8.69 12.32
CA TYR A 87 8.39 -9.44 11.90
C TYR A 87 7.64 -8.72 10.78
N LEU A 88 7.41 -7.41 10.88
CA LEU A 88 6.71 -6.64 9.83
C LEU A 88 7.46 -6.64 8.50
N VAL A 89 8.81 -6.58 8.54
CA VAL A 89 9.65 -6.69 7.33
C VAL A 89 9.55 -8.09 6.73
N LEU A 90 9.67 -9.13 7.57
CA LEU A 90 9.60 -10.52 7.12
C LEU A 90 8.20 -10.89 6.59
N ALA A 91 7.13 -10.41 7.23
CA ALA A 91 5.76 -10.61 6.77
C ALA A 91 5.50 -9.97 5.38
N ARG A 92 6.21 -8.89 5.05
CA ARG A 92 6.16 -8.28 3.72
C ARG A 92 6.89 -9.11 2.66
N LEU A 93 8.03 -9.71 3.03
CA LEU A 93 8.83 -10.57 2.12
C LEU A 93 8.21 -11.96 1.97
N TYR A 94 7.56 -12.45 3.02
CA TYR A 94 6.94 -13.76 3.12
C TYR A 94 5.50 -13.64 3.65
N PRO A 95 4.50 -13.41 2.80
CA PRO A 95 3.12 -13.15 3.21
C PRO A 95 2.51 -14.24 4.11
N SER A 96 2.97 -15.48 3.99
CA SER A 96 2.55 -16.60 4.85
C SER A 96 2.87 -16.40 6.34
N LEU A 97 3.84 -15.54 6.68
CA LEU A 97 4.19 -15.21 8.05
C LEU A 97 3.29 -14.10 8.63
N GLY A 98 2.58 -13.35 7.79
CA GLY A 98 1.83 -12.15 8.17
C GLY A 98 0.45 -12.40 8.80
N GLN A 99 0.18 -13.57 9.40
CA GLN A 99 -1.16 -13.94 9.87
C GLN A 99 -1.64 -13.21 11.13
N HIS A 100 -0.73 -12.67 11.97
CA HIS A 100 -1.09 -12.07 13.26
C HIS A 100 -0.34 -10.75 13.57
N PRO A 101 -0.42 -9.71 12.73
CA PRO A 101 0.28 -8.45 12.95
C PRO A 101 -0.19 -7.75 14.24
N ASP A 102 -1.48 -7.83 14.56
CA ASP A 102 -2.08 -7.15 15.71
C ASP A 102 -1.54 -7.67 17.04
N THR A 103 -1.31 -8.99 17.16
CA THR A 103 -0.72 -9.61 18.35
C THR A 103 0.69 -9.09 18.61
N VAL A 104 1.49 -8.94 17.56
CA VAL A 104 2.87 -8.46 17.67
C VAL A 104 2.92 -6.99 18.08
N ILE A 105 2.04 -6.16 17.49
CA ILE A 105 1.88 -4.74 17.84
C ILE A 105 1.40 -4.62 19.31
N PHE A 106 0.41 -5.40 19.72
CA PHE A 106 -0.11 -5.42 21.09
C PHE A 106 1.01 -5.73 22.10
N LEU A 107 1.82 -6.75 21.84
CA LEU A 107 2.94 -7.12 22.69
C LEU A 107 3.95 -5.96 22.82
N GLY A 108 4.26 -5.29 21.72
CA GLY A 108 5.12 -4.11 21.70
C GLY A 108 4.59 -2.96 22.56
N VAL A 109 3.28 -2.67 22.47
CA VAL A 109 2.61 -1.65 23.30
C VAL A 109 2.67 -2.01 24.78
N MET A 110 2.36 -3.24 25.15
CA MET A 110 2.33 -3.70 26.56
C MET A 110 3.73 -3.66 27.20
N THR A 111 4.77 -4.05 26.48
CA THR A 111 6.14 -4.03 27.01
C THR A 111 6.66 -2.60 27.17
N ASN A 112 6.32 -1.69 26.26
CA ASN A 112 6.65 -0.28 26.40
C ASN A 112 5.87 0.40 27.53
N LEU A 113 4.60 0.05 27.78
CA LEU A 113 3.85 0.47 28.97
C LEU A 113 4.55 0.03 30.25
N THR A 114 5.01 -1.21 30.32
CA THR A 114 5.74 -1.75 31.47
C THR A 114 7.05 -1.00 31.70
N TYR A 115 7.78 -0.69 30.64
CA TYR A 115 8.99 0.11 30.72
C TYR A 115 8.70 1.56 31.18
N ALA A 116 7.68 2.21 30.65
CA ALA A 116 7.23 3.54 31.05
C ALA A 116 6.87 3.58 32.54
N LEU A 117 6.10 2.59 33.01
CA LEU A 117 5.74 2.45 34.43
C LEU A 117 6.99 2.28 35.31
N SER A 118 7.99 1.53 34.85
CA SER A 118 9.24 1.37 35.59
C SER A 118 10.02 2.67 35.78
N LEU A 119 10.03 3.53 34.78
CA LEU A 119 10.62 4.87 34.86
C LEU A 119 9.84 5.76 35.85
N TRP A 120 8.53 5.59 35.95
CA TRP A 120 7.66 6.39 36.80
C TRP A 120 7.74 5.99 38.28
N VAL A 121 7.72 4.69 38.60
CA VAL A 121 7.52 4.20 39.98
C VAL A 121 8.75 3.50 40.59
N SER A 122 9.79 3.15 39.80
CA SER A 122 10.98 2.49 40.31
C SER A 122 12.03 3.49 40.81
N ARG A 123 13.18 2.99 41.26
CA ARG A 123 14.31 3.82 41.70
C ARG A 123 14.76 4.86 40.64
N ALA A 124 14.52 4.60 39.35
CA ALA A 124 14.79 5.58 38.30
C ALA A 124 13.96 6.88 38.45
N SER A 125 12.81 6.82 39.14
CA SER A 125 11.94 7.96 39.41
C SER A 125 12.54 8.99 40.39
N GLU A 126 13.60 8.68 41.12
CA GLU A 126 14.36 9.63 41.91
C GLU A 126 14.94 10.77 41.03
N ARG A 127 15.14 10.51 39.74
CA ARG A 127 15.50 11.51 38.74
C ARG A 127 14.24 12.12 38.12
N LEU A 128 14.06 13.42 38.38
CA LEU A 128 12.86 14.16 37.96
C LEU A 128 12.53 13.98 36.47
N TRP A 129 13.56 14.09 35.60
CA TRP A 129 13.34 14.00 34.16
C TRP A 129 13.07 12.56 33.70
N LEU A 130 13.66 11.54 34.30
CA LEU A 130 13.30 10.14 34.02
C LEU A 130 11.87 9.83 34.47
N LYS A 131 11.44 10.35 35.64
CA LYS A 131 10.06 10.24 36.10
C LYS A 131 9.08 10.90 35.13
N ARG A 132 9.37 12.14 34.67
CA ARG A 132 8.54 12.84 33.67
C ARG A 132 8.48 12.08 32.36
N THR A 133 9.61 11.52 31.91
CA THR A 133 9.66 10.64 30.74
C THR A 133 8.74 9.42 30.91
N GLY A 134 8.80 8.75 32.05
CA GLY A 134 7.95 7.59 32.37
C GLY A 134 6.47 7.94 32.36
N ILE A 135 6.08 9.08 32.97
CA ILE A 135 4.69 9.56 32.97
C ILE A 135 4.22 9.84 31.53
N ALA A 136 5.02 10.58 30.74
CA ALA A 136 4.65 10.93 29.37
C ALA A 136 4.51 9.68 28.50
N LEU A 137 5.48 8.77 28.53
CA LEU A 137 5.42 7.49 27.80
C LEU A 137 4.22 6.64 28.22
N PHE A 138 3.92 6.58 29.51
CA PHE A 138 2.79 5.79 29.99
C PHE A 138 1.47 6.23 29.36
N PHE A 139 1.19 7.54 29.35
CA PHE A 139 -0.04 8.05 28.74
C PHE A 139 -0.04 7.93 27.20
N ILE A 140 1.10 8.08 26.55
CA ILE A 140 1.22 7.88 25.11
C ILE A 140 0.91 6.42 24.74
N TYR A 141 1.53 5.44 25.42
CA TYR A 141 1.30 4.02 25.14
C TYR A 141 -0.09 3.55 25.59
N LEU A 142 -0.67 4.16 26.62
CA LEU A 142 -2.09 3.93 26.97
C LEU A 142 -3.01 4.42 25.84
N GLY A 143 -2.70 5.56 25.21
CA GLY A 143 -3.37 6.05 24.02
C GLY A 143 -3.21 5.10 22.81
N HIS A 144 -2.02 4.57 22.58
CA HIS A 144 -1.79 3.55 21.54
C HIS A 144 -2.60 2.28 21.80
N LEU A 145 -2.68 1.82 23.05
CA LEU A 145 -3.50 0.68 23.42
C LEU A 145 -4.99 0.95 23.14
N ALA A 146 -5.50 2.11 23.55
CA ALA A 146 -6.88 2.49 23.31
C ALA A 146 -7.21 2.56 21.80
N THR A 147 -6.31 3.13 20.99
CA THR A 147 -6.50 3.18 19.52
C THR A 147 -6.39 1.80 18.87
N LEU A 148 -5.59 0.89 19.41
CA LEU A 148 -5.49 -0.49 18.92
C LEU A 148 -6.79 -1.25 19.23
N VAL A 149 -7.32 -1.14 20.47
CA VAL A 149 -8.61 -1.76 20.85
C VAL A 149 -9.74 -1.18 20.00
N TRP A 150 -9.75 0.12 19.75
CA TRP A 150 -10.75 0.74 18.88
C TRP A 150 -10.65 0.19 17.45
N PHE A 151 -9.45 0.10 16.89
CA PHE A 151 -9.21 -0.41 15.53
C PHE A 151 -9.69 -1.86 15.34
N VAL A 152 -9.39 -2.74 16.31
CA VAL A 152 -9.81 -4.16 16.24
C VAL A 152 -11.33 -4.30 16.28
N ASN A 153 -12.04 -3.38 16.93
CA ASN A 153 -13.50 -3.40 17.09
C ASN A 153 -14.24 -2.53 16.05
N THR A 154 -13.53 -1.91 15.09
CA THR A 154 -14.15 -1.05 14.07
C THR A 154 -14.07 -1.74 12.72
N PRO A 155 -15.14 -1.68 11.87
CA PRO A 155 -15.06 -2.19 10.51
C PRO A 155 -13.87 -1.58 9.76
N PRO A 156 -13.14 -2.37 8.96
CA PRO A 156 -11.95 -1.88 8.25
C PRO A 156 -12.27 -0.84 7.16
N TYR A 157 -13.53 -0.71 6.80
CA TYR A 157 -13.96 0.20 5.74
C TYR A 157 -15.33 0.84 6.06
N PRO A 158 -15.52 2.17 5.86
CA PRO A 158 -14.52 3.15 5.44
C PRO A 158 -13.47 3.43 6.51
N PRO A 159 -12.23 3.88 6.13
CA PRO A 159 -11.20 4.21 7.10
C PRO A 159 -11.68 5.27 8.09
N ASN A 160 -11.42 5.07 9.36
CA ASN A 160 -11.83 6.02 10.39
C ASN A 160 -10.81 7.17 10.48
N ALA A 161 -11.10 8.29 9.80
CA ALA A 161 -10.24 9.46 9.73
C ALA A 161 -9.88 10.03 11.12
N THR A 162 -10.80 9.95 12.09
CA THR A 162 -10.56 10.40 13.47
C THR A 162 -9.54 9.49 14.17
N LEU A 163 -9.66 8.18 14.00
CA LEU A 163 -8.71 7.21 14.55
C LEU A 163 -7.30 7.40 13.97
N ASP A 164 -7.21 7.62 12.66
CA ASP A 164 -5.92 7.86 11.99
C ASP A 164 -5.28 9.18 12.46
N LEU A 165 -6.07 10.22 12.66
CA LEU A 165 -5.59 11.49 13.20
C LEU A 165 -5.04 11.33 14.64
N ILE A 166 -5.77 10.62 15.51
CA ILE A 166 -5.33 10.35 16.88
C ILE A 166 -4.00 9.57 16.89
N ARG A 167 -3.88 8.53 16.04
CA ARG A 167 -2.66 7.75 15.90
C ARG A 167 -1.47 8.59 15.44
N GLN A 168 -1.67 9.52 14.50
CA GLN A 168 -0.64 10.44 14.04
C GLN A 168 -0.14 11.34 15.17
N TRP A 169 -1.03 11.91 15.97
CA TRP A 169 -0.66 12.76 17.12
C TRP A 169 0.06 11.96 18.20
N LEU A 170 -0.39 10.76 18.54
CA LEU A 170 0.29 9.87 19.49
C LEU A 170 1.70 9.50 19.01
N SER A 171 1.85 9.17 17.73
CA SER A 171 3.14 8.87 17.12
C SER A 171 4.08 10.09 17.16
N LEU A 172 3.58 11.30 16.92
CA LEU A 172 4.37 12.53 17.03
C LEU A 172 4.80 12.77 18.49
N ALA A 173 3.89 12.59 19.46
CA ALA A 173 4.20 12.73 20.88
C ALA A 173 5.29 11.76 21.33
N ASP A 174 5.23 10.49 20.91
CA ASP A 174 6.27 9.49 21.20
C ASP A 174 7.64 9.91 20.65
N ARG A 175 7.69 10.49 19.47
CA ARG A 175 8.94 10.92 18.81
C ARG A 175 9.61 12.16 19.44
N VAL A 176 8.90 12.88 20.29
CA VAL A 176 9.46 14.02 21.04
C VAL A 176 10.05 13.59 22.39
N ILE A 177 9.75 12.37 22.86
CA ILE A 177 10.27 11.84 24.13
C ILE A 177 11.80 11.94 24.30
N PRO A 178 12.63 11.74 23.24
CA PRO A 178 14.07 11.94 23.39
C PRO A 178 14.48 13.29 23.96
N VAL A 179 13.65 14.34 23.85
CA VAL A 179 13.92 15.66 24.46
C VAL A 179 13.98 15.55 25.99
N LEU A 180 13.03 14.85 26.62
CA LEU A 180 13.00 14.69 28.07
C LEU A 180 14.21 13.90 28.58
N LEU A 181 14.59 12.85 27.85
CA LEU A 181 15.81 12.08 28.13
C LEU A 181 17.07 12.94 27.94
N LEU A 182 17.13 13.74 26.86
CA LEU A 182 18.25 14.62 26.58
C LEU A 182 18.48 15.61 27.71
N VAL A 183 17.42 16.24 28.24
CA VAL A 183 17.50 17.15 29.38
C VAL A 183 18.08 16.44 30.61
N ASN A 184 17.62 15.20 30.92
CA ASN A 184 18.20 14.43 32.02
C ASN A 184 19.70 14.20 31.86
N PHE A 185 20.13 13.78 30.67
CA PHE A 185 21.55 13.47 30.43
C PHE A 185 22.43 14.73 30.36
N MET A 186 21.92 15.87 29.88
CA MET A 186 22.61 17.14 29.91
C MET A 186 22.81 17.63 31.34
N ASP A 187 21.81 17.47 32.21
CA ASP A 187 21.87 17.82 33.61
C ASP A 187 22.94 16.97 34.33
N GLU A 188 22.95 15.68 34.14
CA GLU A 188 23.97 14.80 34.70
C GLU A 188 25.38 15.09 34.14
N TYR A 189 25.47 15.34 32.84
CA TYR A 189 26.75 15.72 32.21
C TYR A 189 27.40 16.94 32.83
N ARG A 190 26.59 17.97 33.15
CA ARG A 190 27.08 19.20 33.82
C ARG A 190 27.61 18.93 35.22
N GLN A 191 27.14 17.90 35.91
CA GLN A 191 27.56 17.52 37.27
C GLN A 191 28.85 16.67 37.28
N VAL A 192 29.30 16.15 36.13
CA VAL A 192 30.54 15.37 36.04
C VAL A 192 31.76 16.27 35.90
N SER A 193 32.70 16.17 36.86
CA SER A 193 33.94 16.97 36.89
C SER A 193 34.83 16.76 35.65
N PRO A 194 35.49 17.83 35.15
CA PRO A 194 36.30 17.76 33.92
C PRO A 194 37.55 16.87 33.98
N GLY A 195 37.97 16.44 35.16
CA GLY A 195 39.24 15.76 35.39
C GLY A 195 39.30 14.26 35.04
N SER A 196 38.23 13.60 34.59
CA SER A 196 38.18 12.15 34.37
C SER A 196 38.57 11.68 32.94
N GLU A 197 39.24 12.51 32.13
CA GLU A 197 39.32 12.30 30.68
C GLU A 197 40.62 11.70 30.11
N ARG A 198 41.59 11.29 30.94
CA ARG A 198 42.87 10.77 30.38
C ARG A 198 42.98 9.26 30.47
N THR A 199 42.42 8.51 29.56
CA THR A 199 42.89 7.18 29.11
C THR A 199 42.17 6.70 27.82
N ALA A 200 42.79 5.83 27.10
CA ALA A 200 42.61 5.29 25.72
C ALA A 200 41.20 4.90 25.22
N SER A 201 40.10 5.32 25.85
CA SER A 201 38.72 4.98 25.47
C SER A 201 38.09 5.99 24.49
N SER A 202 38.76 7.06 24.09
CA SER A 202 38.15 8.11 23.25
C SER A 202 37.81 7.64 21.83
N ASN A 203 38.59 6.70 21.28
CA ASN A 203 38.42 6.28 19.89
C ASN A 203 37.14 5.46 19.65
N LYS A 204 36.71 4.63 20.61
CA LYS A 204 35.46 3.84 20.47
C LYS A 204 34.21 4.72 20.43
N TRP A 205 34.18 5.74 21.28
CA TRP A 205 33.06 6.68 21.35
C TRP A 205 33.03 7.65 20.17
N LEU A 206 34.20 8.00 19.65
CA LEU A 206 34.31 8.80 18.44
C LEU A 206 33.80 7.99 17.23
N LEU A 207 34.18 6.71 17.13
CA LEU A 207 33.70 5.80 16.10
C LEU A 207 32.16 5.63 16.18
N ALA A 208 31.61 5.43 17.38
CA ALA A 208 30.16 5.31 17.57
C ALA A 208 29.40 6.56 17.09
N LYS A 209 29.91 7.76 17.42
CA LYS A 209 29.35 9.02 16.92
C LYS A 209 29.43 9.14 15.40
N GLY A 210 30.56 8.71 14.81
CA GLY A 210 30.75 8.70 13.36
C GLY A 210 29.74 7.78 12.65
N ILE A 211 29.53 6.57 13.15
CA ILE A 211 28.55 5.60 12.62
C ILE A 211 27.13 6.19 12.73
N LEU A 212 26.77 6.73 13.88
CA LEU A 212 25.44 7.34 14.08
C LEU A 212 25.21 8.52 13.11
N ALA A 213 26.21 9.39 12.93
CA ALA A 213 26.12 10.51 12.00
C ALA A 213 25.97 10.04 10.56
N LEU A 214 26.72 9.00 10.15
CA LEU A 214 26.61 8.41 8.82
C LEU A 214 25.20 7.84 8.59
N LEU A 215 24.68 7.07 9.54
CA LEU A 215 23.32 6.49 9.45
C LEU A 215 22.26 7.60 9.34
N ALA A 216 22.41 8.72 10.05
CA ALA A 216 21.48 9.83 9.96
C ALA A 216 21.53 10.52 8.59
N VAL A 217 22.71 10.75 8.04
CA VAL A 217 22.86 11.30 6.69
C VAL A 217 22.25 10.36 5.67
N CYS A 218 22.54 9.05 5.74
CA CYS A 218 21.93 8.06 4.85
C CYS A 218 20.40 8.06 4.98
N SER A 219 19.85 8.14 6.21
CA SER A 219 18.41 8.19 6.42
C SER A 219 17.77 9.44 5.80
N LEU A 220 18.44 10.58 5.86
CA LEU A 220 17.98 11.81 5.23
C LEU A 220 17.96 11.67 3.70
N VAL A 221 19.06 11.17 3.11
CA VAL A 221 19.17 10.99 1.65
C VAL A 221 18.08 10.05 1.13
N VAL A 222 17.92 8.86 1.73
CA VAL A 222 16.89 7.91 1.31
C VAL A 222 15.49 8.43 1.60
N GLY A 223 15.30 9.18 2.70
CA GLY A 223 14.01 9.82 2.98
C GLY A 223 13.63 10.90 1.95
N LEU A 224 14.58 11.69 1.47
CA LEU A 224 14.35 12.63 0.36
C LEU A 224 14.05 11.91 -0.95
N GLN A 225 14.69 10.75 -1.18
CA GLN A 225 14.36 9.90 -2.33
C GLN A 225 12.91 9.41 -2.26
N LEU A 226 12.40 9.01 -1.09
CA LEU A 226 11.00 8.63 -0.89
C LEU A 226 10.04 9.76 -1.28
N VAL A 227 10.38 11.01 -0.92
CA VAL A 227 9.59 12.18 -1.33
C VAL A 227 9.59 12.34 -2.84
N GLY A 228 10.74 12.17 -3.48
CA GLY A 228 10.87 12.22 -4.94
C GLY A 228 10.07 11.10 -5.64
N GLU A 229 10.12 9.89 -5.11
CA GLU A 229 9.33 8.75 -5.61
C GLU A 229 7.83 9.02 -5.50
N ASN A 230 7.37 9.50 -4.33
CA ASN A 230 5.97 9.85 -4.14
C ASN A 230 5.55 11.01 -5.03
N TYR A 231 6.38 12.08 -5.13
CA TYR A 231 6.10 13.21 -6.04
C TYR A 231 5.92 12.72 -7.47
N GLY A 232 6.82 11.86 -7.96
CA GLY A 232 6.71 11.26 -9.29
C GLY A 232 5.46 10.37 -9.49
N GLN A 233 4.94 9.81 -8.38
CA GLN A 233 3.74 8.97 -8.40
C GLN A 233 2.43 9.77 -8.25
N THR A 234 2.43 10.88 -7.52
CA THR A 234 1.21 11.64 -7.18
C THR A 234 0.93 12.80 -8.13
N HIS A 235 1.94 13.34 -8.79
CA HIS A 235 1.68 14.37 -9.80
C HIS A 235 1.07 13.71 -11.05
N LEU A 236 -0.03 14.31 -11.53
CA LEU A 236 -0.57 13.98 -12.85
C LEU A 236 0.59 14.02 -13.84
N SER A 237 1.01 12.84 -14.28
CA SER A 237 2.00 12.80 -15.35
C SER A 237 1.41 13.56 -16.54
N ASN A 238 2.22 14.29 -17.28
CA ASN A 238 1.77 14.90 -18.53
C ASN A 238 1.08 13.86 -19.43
N LYS A 239 1.44 12.59 -19.25
CA LYS A 239 0.83 11.44 -19.89
C LYS A 239 -0.62 11.23 -19.45
N GLU A 240 -0.92 11.24 -18.14
CA GLU A 240 -2.32 11.09 -17.66
C GLU A 240 -3.19 12.26 -18.10
N ILE A 241 -2.69 13.50 -18.03
CA ILE A 241 -3.41 14.68 -18.51
C ILE A 241 -3.80 14.49 -19.97
N THR A 242 -2.86 14.07 -20.81
CA THR A 242 -3.10 13.84 -22.24
C THR A 242 -4.06 12.68 -22.49
N LEU A 243 -3.89 11.57 -21.75
CA LEU A 243 -4.74 10.37 -21.89
C LEU A 243 -6.16 10.61 -21.40
N ALA A 244 -6.33 11.42 -20.36
CA ALA A 244 -7.63 11.70 -19.76
C ALA A 244 -8.45 12.76 -20.51
N GLN A 245 -7.78 13.60 -21.33
CA GLN A 245 -8.41 14.72 -22.05
C GLN A 245 -9.68 14.33 -22.84
N PRO A 246 -9.75 13.19 -23.54
CA PRO A 246 -10.93 12.83 -24.32
C PRO A 246 -12.07 12.23 -23.50
N PHE A 247 -11.89 12.05 -22.18
CA PHE A 247 -12.88 11.44 -21.29
C PHE A 247 -13.66 12.49 -20.52
N ASP A 248 -14.98 12.36 -20.50
CA ASP A 248 -15.83 13.12 -19.59
C ASP A 248 -15.74 12.54 -18.16
N GLU A 249 -15.81 13.40 -17.15
CA GLU A 249 -15.95 13.00 -15.76
C GLU A 249 -17.42 12.81 -15.40
N GLY A 250 -17.74 11.76 -14.66
CA GLY A 250 -19.08 11.45 -14.18
C GLY A 250 -19.07 10.79 -12.82
N HIS A 251 -20.24 10.67 -12.25
CA HIS A 251 -20.46 9.90 -11.03
C HIS A 251 -21.80 9.18 -11.09
N TYR A 252 -21.88 8.08 -10.37
CA TYR A 252 -23.10 7.31 -10.13
C TYR A 252 -23.36 7.29 -8.63
N VAL A 253 -24.61 7.48 -8.22
CA VAL A 253 -25.04 7.37 -6.82
C VAL A 253 -26.13 6.30 -6.76
N ASN A 254 -25.93 5.30 -5.91
CA ASN A 254 -26.90 4.24 -5.70
C ASN A 254 -28.02 4.67 -4.73
N SER A 255 -29.00 3.79 -4.51
CA SER A 255 -30.13 4.05 -3.59
C SER A 255 -29.72 4.16 -2.12
N GLN A 256 -28.50 3.73 -1.75
CA GLN A 256 -27.96 3.81 -0.40
C GLN A 256 -27.10 5.08 -0.18
N GLY A 257 -26.90 5.88 -1.24
CA GLY A 257 -26.09 7.10 -1.20
C GLY A 257 -24.60 6.86 -1.50
N ASP A 258 -24.19 5.62 -1.81
CA ASP A 258 -22.82 5.34 -2.20
C ASP A 258 -22.53 5.94 -3.57
N THR A 259 -21.37 6.58 -3.70
CA THR A 259 -20.98 7.29 -4.91
C THR A 259 -19.78 6.64 -5.57
N LEU A 260 -19.90 6.33 -6.86
CA LEU A 260 -18.81 5.89 -7.73
C LEU A 260 -18.49 6.98 -8.75
N PHE A 261 -17.29 7.52 -8.70
CA PHE A 261 -16.79 8.41 -9.74
C PHE A 261 -16.24 7.58 -10.91
N TYR A 262 -16.36 8.08 -12.13
CA TYR A 262 -15.84 7.42 -13.33
C TYR A 262 -15.41 8.42 -14.40
N ARG A 263 -14.67 7.94 -15.38
CA ARG A 263 -14.41 8.62 -16.65
C ARG A 263 -15.09 7.86 -17.79
N LEU A 264 -15.67 8.60 -18.73
CA LEU A 264 -16.41 8.03 -19.85
C LEU A 264 -15.92 8.63 -21.17
N LEU A 265 -15.36 7.79 -22.03
CA LEU A 265 -15.09 8.14 -23.42
C LEU A 265 -16.34 7.86 -24.26
N LYS A 266 -16.76 8.83 -25.07
CA LYS A 266 -17.83 8.66 -26.05
C LYS A 266 -17.26 8.36 -27.43
N PRO A 267 -18.00 7.66 -28.33
CA PRO A 267 -17.66 7.59 -29.75
C PRO A 267 -17.42 8.99 -30.32
N LEU A 268 -16.50 9.12 -31.28
CA LEU A 268 -16.14 10.41 -31.88
C LEU A 268 -17.38 11.14 -32.43
N ASP A 269 -18.18 10.44 -33.22
CA ASP A 269 -19.39 10.98 -33.86
C ASP A 269 -20.61 10.30 -33.23
N TYR A 270 -20.77 10.46 -31.90
CA TYR A 270 -21.88 9.84 -31.20
C TYR A 270 -23.23 10.26 -31.76
N ASN A 271 -23.98 9.27 -32.21
CA ASN A 271 -25.35 9.44 -32.68
C ASN A 271 -26.31 8.62 -31.79
N PRO A 272 -27.24 9.25 -31.03
CA PRO A 272 -28.15 8.57 -30.13
C PRO A 272 -29.11 7.58 -30.81
N GLN A 273 -29.24 7.65 -32.13
CA GLN A 273 -30.05 6.69 -32.92
C GLN A 273 -29.29 5.39 -33.26
N LYS A 274 -27.98 5.32 -32.99
CA LYS A 274 -27.14 4.13 -33.19
C LYS A 274 -26.72 3.54 -31.86
N LYS A 275 -26.72 2.19 -31.77
CA LYS A 275 -26.24 1.51 -30.59
C LYS A 275 -24.74 1.20 -30.69
N TYR A 276 -23.99 1.48 -29.64
CA TYR A 276 -22.55 1.32 -29.57
C TYR A 276 -22.13 0.32 -28.49
N PRO A 277 -21.03 -0.40 -28.67
CA PRO A 277 -20.46 -1.24 -27.61
C PRO A 277 -20.05 -0.39 -26.40
N LEU A 278 -19.98 -1.06 -25.23
CA LEU A 278 -19.39 -0.52 -24.02
C LEU A 278 -18.16 -1.36 -23.63
N VAL A 279 -17.02 -0.74 -23.49
CA VAL A 279 -15.82 -1.36 -22.92
C VAL A 279 -15.63 -0.86 -21.49
N VAL A 280 -15.65 -1.77 -20.53
CA VAL A 280 -15.37 -1.52 -19.12
C VAL A 280 -13.90 -1.75 -18.88
N GLY A 281 -13.17 -0.68 -18.60
CA GLY A 281 -11.76 -0.73 -18.27
C GLY A 281 -11.54 -0.65 -16.78
N LEU A 282 -10.95 -1.69 -16.19
CA LEU A 282 -10.70 -1.77 -14.76
C LEU A 282 -9.26 -1.37 -14.42
N PRO A 283 -9.04 -0.23 -13.72
CA PRO A 283 -7.71 0.20 -13.30
C PRO A 283 -7.00 -0.84 -12.43
N PHE A 284 -5.68 -1.01 -12.61
CA PHE A 284 -4.86 -1.85 -11.75
C PHE A 284 -4.49 -1.16 -10.44
N SER A 285 -4.65 0.15 -10.34
CA SER A 285 -4.33 0.96 -9.16
C SER A 285 -5.59 1.53 -8.52
N CYS A 286 -5.73 1.34 -7.21
CA CYS A 286 -6.79 1.90 -6.38
C CYS A 286 -6.15 2.90 -5.41
N ARG A 287 -5.94 4.14 -5.87
CA ARG A 287 -5.25 5.20 -5.13
C ARG A 287 -6.22 6.25 -4.62
N SER A 288 -5.79 7.00 -3.59
CA SER A 288 -6.58 8.11 -3.02
C SER A 288 -6.71 9.31 -3.96
N ASP A 289 -5.74 9.47 -4.84
CA ASP A 289 -5.69 10.50 -5.86
C ASP A 289 -6.12 9.94 -7.22
N ASN A 290 -6.87 10.67 -7.99
CA ASN A 290 -7.26 10.29 -9.35
C ASN A 290 -6.16 10.53 -10.40
N THR A 291 -4.92 10.62 -9.99
CA THR A 291 -3.84 11.12 -10.83
C THR A 291 -3.45 10.20 -11.97
N ARG A 292 -3.88 8.92 -11.95
CA ARG A 292 -3.52 7.91 -12.96
C ARG A 292 -4.64 6.95 -13.32
N GLN A 293 -5.89 7.40 -13.35
CA GLN A 293 -7.04 6.52 -13.59
C GLN A 293 -7.00 5.90 -14.99
N ILE A 294 -6.71 6.68 -16.02
CA ILE A 294 -6.64 6.21 -17.41
C ILE A 294 -5.30 5.52 -17.68
N GLU A 295 -4.19 6.05 -17.15
CA GLU A 295 -2.88 5.40 -17.22
C GLU A 295 -2.90 4.01 -16.54
N ALA A 296 -3.65 3.87 -15.43
CA ALA A 296 -3.83 2.59 -14.74
C ALA A 296 -4.81 1.64 -15.44
N CYS A 297 -5.39 2.05 -16.58
CA CYS A 297 -6.29 1.24 -17.37
C CYS A 297 -5.85 1.21 -18.85
N PRO A 298 -4.82 0.42 -19.20
CA PRO A 298 -4.19 0.45 -20.52
C PRO A 298 -5.12 0.22 -21.69
N ILE A 299 -6.14 -0.64 -21.56
CA ILE A 299 -7.15 -0.84 -22.61
C ILE A 299 -7.89 0.45 -22.95
N SER A 300 -8.19 1.27 -21.94
CA SER A 300 -8.92 2.53 -22.09
C SER A 300 -8.03 3.58 -22.79
N ALA A 301 -6.75 3.64 -22.40
CA ALA A 301 -5.77 4.49 -23.05
C ALA A 301 -5.57 4.10 -24.53
N TRP A 302 -5.52 2.80 -24.84
CA TRP A 302 -5.37 2.29 -26.20
C TRP A 302 -6.60 2.61 -27.07
N LEU A 303 -7.82 2.39 -26.53
CA LEU A 303 -9.06 2.72 -27.24
C LEU A 303 -9.28 4.23 -27.41
N ALA A 304 -8.65 5.06 -26.58
CA ALA A 304 -8.76 6.51 -26.68
C ALA A 304 -7.87 7.12 -27.80
N THR A 305 -6.99 6.34 -28.42
CA THR A 305 -6.23 6.81 -29.59
C THR A 305 -7.13 7.19 -30.74
N GLN A 306 -6.75 8.20 -31.54
CA GLN A 306 -7.56 8.67 -32.68
C GLN A 306 -7.86 7.56 -33.68
N GLU A 307 -6.90 6.66 -33.91
CA GLU A 307 -7.04 5.52 -34.81
C GLU A 307 -8.11 4.55 -34.28
N ASN A 308 -8.00 4.11 -33.04
CA ASN A 308 -8.92 3.14 -32.46
C ASN A 308 -10.33 3.72 -32.26
N ARG A 309 -10.46 5.00 -31.95
CA ARG A 309 -11.77 5.67 -31.88
C ARG A 309 -12.49 5.71 -33.22
N ARG A 310 -11.75 5.74 -34.35
CA ARG A 310 -12.34 5.67 -35.69
C ARG A 310 -12.69 4.26 -36.09
N ASN A 311 -11.80 3.30 -35.83
CA ASN A 311 -11.97 1.91 -36.27
C ASN A 311 -12.93 1.13 -35.38
N TYR A 312 -12.97 1.45 -34.08
CA TYR A 312 -13.76 0.75 -33.05
C TYR A 312 -14.59 1.73 -32.22
N PRO A 313 -15.58 2.42 -32.83
CA PRO A 313 -16.40 3.39 -32.11
C PRO A 313 -17.18 2.74 -30.97
N ALA A 314 -16.86 3.07 -29.74
CA ALA A 314 -17.42 2.52 -28.52
C ALA A 314 -17.45 3.55 -27.40
N PHE A 315 -18.30 3.31 -26.39
CA PHE A 315 -18.12 3.90 -25.07
C PHE A 315 -17.01 3.17 -24.34
N VAL A 316 -16.17 3.91 -23.60
CA VAL A 316 -15.19 3.32 -22.68
C VAL A 316 -15.44 3.88 -21.30
N PHE A 317 -15.86 3.02 -20.39
CA PHE A 317 -16.16 3.35 -19.00
C PHE A 317 -15.01 2.92 -18.11
N VAL A 318 -14.45 3.87 -17.37
CA VAL A 318 -13.33 3.65 -16.45
C VAL A 318 -13.76 4.08 -15.06
N PRO A 319 -14.22 3.15 -14.21
CA PRO A 319 -14.61 3.48 -12.85
C PRO A 319 -13.38 3.82 -11.99
N ARG A 320 -13.56 4.70 -11.02
CA ARG A 320 -12.55 5.02 -10.02
C ARG A 320 -12.52 3.92 -8.97
N CYS A 321 -11.33 3.39 -8.69
CA CYS A 321 -11.13 2.46 -7.60
C CYS A 321 -10.72 3.21 -6.33
N PRO A 322 -11.56 3.27 -5.28
CA PRO A 322 -11.18 3.87 -4.02
C PRO A 322 -9.99 3.17 -3.37
N PRO A 323 -9.19 3.88 -2.53
CA PRO A 323 -8.09 3.28 -1.79
C PRO A 323 -8.56 2.09 -0.94
N TYR A 324 -7.67 1.13 -0.78
CA TYR A 324 -7.92 -0.09 0.03
C TYR A 324 -9.09 -0.97 -0.45
N THR A 325 -9.58 -0.75 -1.67
CA THR A 325 -10.61 -1.56 -2.30
C THR A 325 -10.10 -2.26 -3.56
N GLY A 326 -10.96 -3.00 -4.23
CA GLY A 326 -10.68 -3.68 -5.49
C GLY A 326 -11.96 -3.96 -6.28
N TRP A 327 -11.79 -4.70 -7.36
CA TRP A 327 -12.87 -5.09 -8.28
C TRP A 327 -13.43 -6.49 -7.97
N GLY A 328 -13.17 -7.03 -6.76
CA GLY A 328 -13.47 -8.42 -6.39
C GLY A 328 -12.37 -9.41 -6.80
N GLY A 329 -12.52 -10.66 -6.37
CA GLY A 329 -11.58 -11.75 -6.67
C GLY A 329 -10.30 -11.77 -5.82
N VAL A 330 -10.02 -10.75 -5.03
CA VAL A 330 -8.87 -10.71 -4.11
C VAL A 330 -9.35 -10.90 -2.68
N ALA A 331 -8.84 -11.92 -2.01
CA ALA A 331 -9.21 -12.23 -0.63
C ALA A 331 -8.95 -11.06 0.31
N ASN A 332 -9.84 -10.86 1.29
CA ASN A 332 -9.75 -9.81 2.31
C ASN A 332 -9.66 -8.37 1.78
N THR A 333 -10.02 -8.14 0.51
CA THR A 333 -10.08 -6.81 -0.09
C THR A 333 -11.54 -6.43 -0.33
N PRO A 334 -12.04 -5.33 0.26
CA PRO A 334 -13.39 -4.84 -0.01
C PRO A 334 -13.60 -4.59 -1.51
N SER A 335 -14.74 -5.00 -2.04
CA SER A 335 -15.03 -4.89 -3.46
C SER A 335 -15.99 -3.75 -3.77
N VAL A 336 -15.65 -2.92 -4.76
CA VAL A 336 -16.57 -1.92 -5.33
C VAL A 336 -17.19 -2.40 -6.67
N ALA A 337 -16.99 -3.67 -7.03
CA ALA A 337 -17.58 -4.24 -8.23
C ALA A 337 -19.11 -4.13 -8.26
N PRO A 338 -19.87 -4.38 -7.16
CA PRO A 338 -21.33 -4.23 -7.18
C PRO A 338 -21.75 -2.83 -7.61
N LEU A 339 -21.15 -1.78 -7.03
CA LEU A 339 -21.44 -0.39 -7.37
C LEU A 339 -21.05 -0.04 -8.82
N ALA A 340 -19.94 -0.64 -9.32
CA ALA A 340 -19.54 -0.49 -10.71
C ALA A 340 -20.53 -1.17 -11.67
N ILE A 341 -21.06 -2.33 -11.32
CA ILE A 341 -22.10 -3.03 -12.10
C ILE A 341 -23.40 -2.20 -12.17
N GLU A 342 -23.84 -1.66 -11.05
CA GLU A 342 -24.99 -0.75 -11.01
C GLU A 342 -24.79 0.48 -11.91
N ALA A 343 -23.60 1.08 -11.86
CA ALA A 343 -23.25 2.21 -12.73
C ALA A 343 -23.24 1.82 -14.21
N ILE A 344 -22.72 0.64 -14.57
CA ILE A 344 -22.72 0.12 -15.95
C ILE A 344 -24.16 -0.01 -16.48
N VAL A 345 -25.05 -0.56 -15.67
CA VAL A 345 -26.46 -0.71 -16.04
C VAL A 345 -27.17 0.65 -16.15
N ALA A 346 -26.85 1.58 -15.25
CA ALA A 346 -27.42 2.93 -15.26
C ALA A 346 -27.02 3.73 -16.52
N LEU A 347 -25.85 3.48 -17.12
CA LEU A 347 -25.42 4.12 -18.37
C LEU A 347 -26.35 3.80 -19.56
N ASP A 348 -27.05 2.68 -19.54
CA ASP A 348 -28.02 2.31 -20.60
C ASP A 348 -29.21 3.31 -20.68
N ASN A 349 -29.55 3.95 -19.55
CA ASN A 349 -30.61 4.95 -19.49
C ASN A 349 -30.14 6.33 -19.99
N LEU A 350 -28.82 6.54 -20.04
CA LEU A 350 -28.22 7.83 -20.40
C LEU A 350 -27.69 7.84 -21.84
N TYR A 351 -27.32 6.67 -22.37
CA TYR A 351 -26.63 6.56 -23.65
C TYR A 351 -27.15 5.36 -24.47
N SER A 352 -27.03 5.45 -25.79
CA SER A 352 -27.41 4.37 -26.70
C SER A 352 -26.35 3.26 -26.73
N ILE A 353 -26.24 2.50 -25.63
CA ILE A 353 -25.36 1.35 -25.50
C ILE A 353 -26.06 0.10 -26.04
N ASP A 354 -25.30 -0.77 -26.72
CA ASP A 354 -25.77 -2.08 -27.12
C ASP A 354 -25.58 -3.08 -25.95
N PRO A 355 -26.64 -3.52 -25.26
CA PRO A 355 -26.52 -4.40 -24.10
C PRO A 355 -25.90 -5.76 -24.43
N ARG A 356 -25.86 -6.14 -25.70
CA ARG A 356 -25.25 -7.38 -26.18
C ARG A 356 -23.76 -7.24 -26.50
N ARG A 357 -23.19 -6.05 -26.44
CA ARG A 357 -21.79 -5.75 -26.75
C ARG A 357 -21.12 -4.99 -25.61
N ARG A 358 -21.11 -5.60 -24.43
CA ARG A 358 -20.35 -5.12 -23.29
C ARG A 358 -19.13 -5.99 -23.09
N TYR A 359 -18.02 -5.39 -22.88
CA TYR A 359 -16.73 -6.03 -22.71
C TYR A 359 -16.05 -5.54 -21.45
N VAL A 360 -15.25 -6.39 -20.78
CA VAL A 360 -14.48 -5.99 -19.61
C VAL A 360 -13.02 -6.37 -19.78
N SER A 361 -12.12 -5.47 -19.38
CA SER A 361 -10.69 -5.74 -19.38
C SER A 361 -9.98 -5.00 -18.26
N GLY A 362 -8.91 -5.59 -17.76
CA GLY A 362 -8.02 -4.97 -16.80
C GLY A 362 -6.75 -5.78 -16.59
N VAL A 363 -5.72 -5.10 -16.07
CA VAL A 363 -4.43 -5.68 -15.76
C VAL A 363 -4.29 -5.88 -14.27
N SER A 364 -3.64 -6.94 -13.81
CA SER A 364 -3.33 -7.19 -12.39
C SER A 364 -4.62 -7.17 -11.56
N ARG A 365 -4.79 -6.24 -10.62
CA ARG A 365 -6.05 -6.05 -9.86
C ARG A 365 -7.27 -5.89 -10.77
N GLY A 366 -7.12 -5.20 -11.91
CA GLY A 366 -8.16 -5.14 -12.95
C GLY A 366 -8.39 -6.49 -13.64
N GLY A 367 -7.36 -7.33 -13.76
CA GLY A 367 -7.46 -8.70 -14.26
C GLY A 367 -8.25 -9.62 -13.32
N TYR A 368 -8.00 -9.54 -12.01
CA TYR A 368 -8.84 -10.18 -10.98
C TYR A 368 -10.30 -9.75 -11.11
N GLY A 369 -10.50 -8.42 -11.22
CA GLY A 369 -11.83 -7.84 -11.41
C GLY A 369 -12.52 -8.30 -12.67
N SER A 370 -11.79 -8.44 -13.78
CA SER A 370 -12.35 -8.95 -15.04
C SER A 370 -12.88 -10.38 -14.87
N TRP A 371 -12.10 -11.26 -14.26
CA TRP A 371 -12.56 -12.62 -13.92
C TRP A 371 -13.76 -12.61 -12.97
N HIS A 372 -13.69 -11.77 -11.92
CA HIS A 372 -14.77 -11.68 -10.94
C HIS A 372 -16.08 -11.19 -11.55
N MET A 373 -16.04 -10.13 -12.36
CA MET A 373 -17.24 -9.54 -12.97
C MET A 373 -17.93 -10.52 -13.93
N ILE A 374 -17.18 -11.25 -14.75
CA ILE A 374 -17.80 -12.25 -15.66
C ILE A 374 -18.27 -13.49 -14.93
N GLY A 375 -17.74 -13.80 -13.75
CA GLY A 375 -18.22 -14.88 -12.89
C GLY A 375 -19.48 -14.53 -12.12
N ALA A 376 -19.59 -13.29 -11.67
CA ALA A 376 -20.74 -12.79 -10.92
C ALA A 376 -21.89 -12.39 -11.84
N HIS A 377 -21.60 -11.80 -13.01
CA HIS A 377 -22.56 -11.24 -13.96
C HIS A 377 -22.25 -11.65 -15.41
N PRO A 378 -22.25 -12.96 -15.74
CA PRO A 378 -21.95 -13.43 -17.09
C PRO A 378 -22.95 -12.91 -18.13
N GLU A 379 -24.19 -12.63 -17.71
CA GLU A 379 -25.26 -12.07 -18.54
C GLU A 379 -24.99 -10.64 -19.02
N LEU A 380 -24.09 -9.91 -18.38
CA LEU A 380 -23.78 -8.53 -18.75
C LEU A 380 -22.67 -8.42 -19.80
N PHE A 381 -21.81 -9.42 -19.94
CA PHE A 381 -20.59 -9.31 -20.75
C PHE A 381 -20.55 -10.29 -21.91
N ALA A 382 -20.29 -9.79 -23.11
CA ALA A 382 -20.05 -10.61 -24.30
C ALA A 382 -18.63 -11.18 -24.34
N ALA A 383 -17.65 -10.40 -23.82
CA ALA A 383 -16.27 -10.84 -23.79
C ALA A 383 -15.48 -10.20 -22.62
N ALA A 384 -14.35 -10.85 -22.28
CA ALA A 384 -13.40 -10.37 -21.29
C ALA A 384 -11.95 -10.56 -21.78
N ILE A 385 -11.10 -9.57 -21.43
CA ILE A 385 -9.64 -9.63 -21.62
C ILE A 385 -8.98 -9.46 -20.24
N PRO A 386 -8.91 -10.50 -19.41
CA PRO A 386 -8.16 -10.47 -18.16
C PRO A 386 -6.65 -10.60 -18.42
N VAL A 387 -5.86 -9.68 -17.87
CA VAL A 387 -4.41 -9.64 -18.06
C VAL A 387 -3.70 -9.74 -16.70
N CYS A 388 -2.81 -10.71 -16.53
CA CYS A 388 -2.06 -10.96 -15.30
C CYS A 388 -2.96 -10.95 -14.05
N GLY A 389 -4.12 -11.61 -14.14
CA GLY A 389 -5.09 -11.74 -13.05
C GLY A 389 -5.38 -13.20 -12.76
N GLU A 390 -5.93 -13.45 -11.59
CA GLU A 390 -6.37 -14.76 -11.15
C GLU A 390 -7.90 -14.77 -10.99
N GLY A 391 -8.55 -15.87 -11.37
CA GLY A 391 -9.96 -16.11 -11.13
C GLY A 391 -10.18 -17.32 -10.23
N ASP A 392 -11.43 -17.56 -9.86
CA ASP A 392 -11.84 -18.75 -9.13
C ASP A 392 -12.31 -19.84 -10.12
N PRO A 393 -11.54 -20.93 -10.32
CA PRO A 393 -11.91 -22.00 -11.23
C PRO A 393 -13.27 -22.67 -10.92
N ALA A 394 -13.72 -22.61 -9.65
CA ALA A 394 -15.02 -23.12 -9.25
C ALA A 394 -16.19 -22.34 -9.89
N GLN A 395 -15.96 -21.11 -10.33
CA GLN A 395 -16.97 -20.28 -11.02
C GLN A 395 -16.99 -20.49 -12.55
N ALA A 396 -16.09 -21.30 -13.11
CA ALA A 396 -15.94 -21.47 -14.57
C ALA A 396 -17.24 -21.87 -15.28
N SER A 397 -18.07 -22.70 -14.64
CA SER A 397 -19.36 -23.13 -15.20
C SER A 397 -20.32 -21.96 -15.48
N LYS A 398 -20.22 -20.85 -14.73
CA LYS A 398 -21.06 -19.66 -14.91
C LYS A 398 -20.62 -18.80 -16.09
N MET A 399 -19.34 -18.87 -16.46
CA MET A 399 -18.72 -17.98 -17.46
C MET A 399 -18.71 -18.55 -18.88
N THR A 400 -19.27 -19.73 -19.11
CA THR A 400 -19.19 -20.44 -20.41
C THR A 400 -19.80 -19.68 -21.59
N SER A 401 -20.70 -18.73 -21.32
CA SER A 401 -21.33 -17.86 -22.33
C SER A 401 -20.48 -16.63 -22.68
N VAL A 402 -19.43 -16.34 -21.92
CA VAL A 402 -18.57 -15.17 -22.12
C VAL A 402 -17.34 -15.59 -22.94
N SER A 403 -17.07 -14.88 -24.04
CA SER A 403 -15.84 -15.10 -24.80
C SER A 403 -14.64 -14.54 -24.03
N VAL A 404 -13.62 -15.37 -23.78
CA VAL A 404 -12.45 -14.96 -23.01
C VAL A 404 -11.18 -15.07 -23.84
N TRP A 405 -10.34 -14.01 -23.78
CA TRP A 405 -8.95 -14.07 -24.22
C TRP A 405 -8.05 -13.56 -23.10
N ALA A 406 -7.44 -14.49 -22.37
CA ALA A 406 -6.60 -14.15 -21.22
C ALA A 406 -5.11 -14.07 -21.62
N PHE A 407 -4.38 -13.20 -20.92
CA PHE A 407 -2.95 -12.95 -21.13
C PHE A 407 -2.18 -13.03 -19.82
N HIS A 408 -0.99 -13.65 -19.84
CA HIS A 408 -0.11 -13.72 -18.66
C HIS A 408 1.36 -13.84 -19.03
N GLY A 409 2.23 -13.28 -18.18
CA GLY A 409 3.68 -13.50 -18.27
C GLY A 409 4.08 -14.76 -17.49
N ALA A 410 4.82 -15.68 -18.12
CA ALA A 410 5.23 -16.93 -17.47
C ALA A 410 6.17 -16.73 -16.27
N LYS A 411 6.90 -15.60 -16.24
CA LYS A 411 7.82 -15.23 -15.15
C LYS A 411 7.21 -14.23 -14.16
N ASP A 412 5.89 -14.09 -14.14
CA ASP A 412 5.18 -13.20 -13.20
C ASP A 412 5.38 -13.66 -11.76
N LYS A 413 5.97 -12.78 -10.94
CA LYS A 413 6.21 -13.00 -9.51
C LYS A 413 5.21 -12.27 -8.60
N ASN A 414 4.37 -11.40 -9.18
CA ASN A 414 3.37 -10.64 -8.43
C ASN A 414 2.03 -11.40 -8.40
N VAL A 415 1.62 -11.96 -9.55
CA VAL A 415 0.44 -12.80 -9.69
C VAL A 415 0.88 -14.13 -10.34
N PRO A 416 0.71 -15.26 -9.65
CA PRO A 416 1.12 -16.55 -10.20
C PRO A 416 0.44 -16.84 -11.54
N VAL A 417 1.21 -17.25 -12.55
CA VAL A 417 0.70 -17.61 -13.88
C VAL A 417 -0.32 -18.77 -13.83
N SER A 418 -0.27 -19.59 -12.78
CA SER A 418 -1.26 -20.65 -12.49
C SER A 418 -2.66 -20.08 -12.40
N GLY A 419 -2.87 -18.87 -11.86
CA GLY A 419 -4.18 -18.25 -11.76
C GLY A 419 -4.91 -18.12 -13.10
N SER A 420 -4.19 -17.76 -14.18
CA SER A 420 -4.78 -17.79 -15.54
C SER A 420 -4.85 -19.18 -16.12
N ARG A 421 -3.81 -20.01 -15.97
CA ARG A 421 -3.78 -21.38 -16.50
C ARG A 421 -4.94 -22.23 -15.96
N ASP A 422 -5.19 -22.15 -14.66
CA ASP A 422 -6.25 -22.92 -13.99
C ASP A 422 -7.65 -22.48 -14.44
N MET A 423 -7.86 -21.17 -14.63
CA MET A 423 -9.10 -20.64 -15.17
C MET A 423 -9.35 -21.11 -16.61
N ILE A 424 -8.33 -21.06 -17.47
CA ILE A 424 -8.43 -21.53 -18.86
C ILE A 424 -8.71 -23.02 -18.92
N ALA A 425 -8.03 -23.82 -18.09
CA ALA A 425 -8.27 -25.26 -17.99
C ALA A 425 -9.70 -25.56 -17.50
N ALA A 426 -10.19 -24.84 -16.50
CA ALA A 426 -11.53 -25.00 -15.96
C ALA A 426 -12.61 -24.64 -17.00
N LEU A 427 -12.44 -23.52 -17.71
CA LEU A 427 -13.37 -23.12 -18.79
C LEU A 427 -13.42 -24.15 -19.93
N ARG A 428 -12.26 -24.66 -20.35
CA ARG A 428 -12.20 -25.76 -21.37
C ARG A 428 -12.88 -27.02 -20.90
N LYS A 429 -12.70 -27.38 -19.62
CA LYS A 429 -13.39 -28.54 -19.02
C LYS A 429 -14.92 -28.37 -19.02
N MET A 430 -15.41 -27.12 -18.92
CA MET A 430 -16.85 -26.82 -19.01
C MET A 430 -17.35 -26.68 -20.45
N GLY A 431 -16.53 -26.98 -21.47
CA GLY A 431 -16.89 -26.93 -22.88
C GLY A 431 -16.77 -25.56 -23.54
N ALA A 432 -16.26 -24.56 -22.83
CA ALA A 432 -15.97 -23.27 -23.44
C ALA A 432 -14.65 -23.30 -24.25
N SER A 433 -14.48 -22.33 -25.17
CA SER A 433 -13.30 -22.21 -26.03
C SER A 433 -12.51 -20.90 -25.75
N PRO A 434 -11.97 -20.72 -24.55
CA PRO A 434 -11.22 -19.52 -24.24
C PRO A 434 -9.90 -19.49 -25.00
N GLN A 435 -9.49 -18.28 -25.44
CA GLN A 435 -8.15 -18.03 -25.96
C GLN A 435 -7.21 -17.70 -24.78
N TYR A 436 -5.96 -18.10 -24.92
CA TYR A 436 -4.92 -17.83 -23.92
C TYR A 436 -3.58 -17.58 -24.60
N THR A 437 -2.97 -16.44 -24.27
CA THR A 437 -1.62 -16.10 -24.70
C THR A 437 -0.73 -15.96 -23.48
N GLU A 438 0.31 -16.78 -23.44
CA GLU A 438 1.33 -16.73 -22.39
C GLU A 438 2.64 -16.28 -23.01
N TYR A 439 3.26 -15.28 -22.38
CA TYR A 439 4.56 -14.75 -22.81
C TYR A 439 5.66 -15.42 -21.98
N PRO A 440 6.47 -16.35 -22.57
CA PRO A 440 7.37 -17.23 -21.80
C PRO A 440 8.49 -16.46 -21.07
N ASP A 441 8.91 -15.32 -21.61
CA ASP A 441 10.00 -14.52 -21.06
C ASP A 441 9.56 -13.29 -20.29
N ALA A 442 8.27 -12.99 -20.27
CA ALA A 442 7.73 -11.80 -19.65
C ALA A 442 7.37 -12.03 -18.17
N ALA A 443 7.54 -10.96 -17.37
CA ALA A 443 7.10 -10.87 -15.99
C ALA A 443 5.68 -10.28 -15.91
N HIS A 444 5.38 -9.46 -14.87
CA HIS A 444 4.06 -8.90 -14.63
C HIS A 444 3.63 -7.82 -15.63
N SER A 445 4.56 -7.01 -16.14
CA SER A 445 4.27 -5.87 -17.02
C SER A 445 4.28 -6.28 -18.49
N ILE A 446 3.18 -6.83 -18.99
CA ILE A 446 3.06 -7.38 -20.37
C ILE A 446 2.12 -6.58 -21.28
N TRP A 447 1.66 -5.40 -20.84
CA TRP A 447 0.64 -4.70 -21.61
C TRP A 447 1.14 -4.25 -23.01
N GLU A 448 2.42 -3.91 -23.13
CA GLU A 448 3.00 -3.53 -24.43
C GLU A 448 3.00 -4.69 -25.45
N GLU A 449 3.11 -5.92 -24.94
CA GLU A 449 2.99 -7.13 -25.75
C GLU A 449 1.53 -7.43 -26.10
N VAL A 450 0.62 -7.24 -25.15
CA VAL A 450 -0.81 -7.46 -25.35
C VAL A 450 -1.36 -6.59 -26.47
N VAL A 451 -1.04 -5.30 -26.50
CA VAL A 451 -1.53 -4.39 -27.55
C VAL A 451 -0.97 -4.70 -28.95
N LYS A 452 0.14 -5.44 -29.03
CA LYS A 452 0.74 -5.90 -30.28
C LYS A 452 0.14 -7.23 -30.79
N THR A 453 -0.78 -7.85 -30.00
CA THR A 453 -1.42 -9.10 -30.41
C THR A 453 -2.31 -8.87 -31.63
N PRO A 454 -1.99 -9.50 -32.78
CA PRO A 454 -2.75 -9.29 -34.01
C PRO A 454 -4.21 -9.64 -33.84
N GLY A 455 -5.11 -8.79 -34.34
CA GLY A 455 -6.54 -9.02 -34.36
C GLY A 455 -7.24 -8.96 -32.99
N LEU A 456 -6.58 -8.53 -31.90
CA LEU A 456 -7.18 -8.52 -30.57
C LEU A 456 -8.43 -7.63 -30.50
N LEU A 457 -8.38 -6.42 -31.05
CA LEU A 457 -9.56 -5.55 -31.09
C LEU A 457 -10.63 -6.06 -32.07
N ASP A 458 -10.26 -6.59 -33.24
CA ASP A 458 -11.20 -7.21 -34.17
C ASP A 458 -11.94 -8.35 -33.49
N TRP A 459 -11.20 -9.22 -32.77
CA TRP A 459 -11.79 -10.31 -32.00
C TRP A 459 -12.74 -9.76 -30.92
N LEU A 460 -12.33 -8.76 -30.14
CA LEU A 460 -13.14 -8.20 -29.06
C LEU A 460 -14.47 -7.66 -29.58
N PHE A 461 -14.39 -6.81 -30.61
CA PHE A 461 -15.56 -6.10 -31.14
C PHE A 461 -16.48 -6.99 -31.99
N ALA A 462 -16.02 -8.18 -32.40
CA ALA A 462 -16.85 -9.22 -33.04
C ALA A 462 -17.74 -9.97 -32.05
N GLN A 463 -17.45 -9.94 -30.72
CA GLN A 463 -18.20 -10.69 -29.75
C GLN A 463 -19.56 -10.06 -29.47
N LYS A 464 -20.59 -10.91 -29.33
CA LYS A 464 -21.97 -10.51 -28.96
C LYS A 464 -22.55 -11.52 -27.98
N GLN A 465 -23.21 -11.03 -26.95
CA GLN A 465 -23.94 -11.87 -26.00
C GLN A 465 -24.99 -12.72 -26.73
N GLY A 466 -25.02 -14.03 -26.44
CA GLY A 466 -25.92 -14.97 -27.07
C GLY A 466 -25.42 -15.58 -28.41
N ASN A 467 -24.20 -15.27 -28.86
CA ASN A 467 -23.54 -15.99 -29.94
C ASN A 467 -22.69 -17.14 -29.37
N PRO A 468 -22.62 -18.31 -30.02
CA PRO A 468 -21.62 -19.32 -29.65
C PRO A 468 -20.21 -18.74 -29.86
N PRO A 469 -19.21 -19.11 -29.05
CA PRO A 469 -17.87 -18.62 -29.19
C PRO A 469 -17.34 -18.91 -30.61
N GLN A 470 -16.90 -17.86 -31.30
CA GLN A 470 -16.34 -18.05 -32.66
C GLN A 470 -14.95 -18.68 -32.51
N ASN A 471 -14.83 -19.93 -32.97
CA ASN A 471 -13.53 -20.56 -33.15
C ASN A 471 -12.75 -19.79 -34.21
N SER A 472 -11.66 -19.14 -33.83
CA SER A 472 -10.68 -18.65 -34.77
C SER A 472 -10.12 -19.86 -35.51
N LYS A 473 -10.46 -20.00 -36.79
CA LYS A 473 -9.72 -20.91 -37.65
C LYS A 473 -8.27 -20.47 -37.71
N SER A 474 -7.42 -21.40 -37.28
CA SER A 474 -5.94 -21.34 -37.33
C SER A 474 -5.36 -20.78 -38.62
#